data_c76882de48074af793bf75a9c2fe6f4b
#
_entry.id   c76882de48074af793bf75a9c2fe6f4b
#
_cell.length_a   1.000
_cell.length_b   1.000
_cell.length_c   1.000
_cell.angle_alpha   90.00
_cell.angle_beta   90.00
_cell.angle_gamma   90.00
#
_symmetry.space_group_name_H-M   'P 1'
#
loop_
_entity.id
_entity.type
_entity.pdbx_description
1 polymer ?
#
loop_
_entity_poly.entity_id
_entity_poly.type
_entity_poly.pdbx_seq_one_letter_code
_entity_poly.pdbx_strand_id
1 'polypeptide(L)'
;ARNVNAMTDEERSRLEITGEYHLGELVNVFTRGSLVMSMRDGESLQVPTLLFGTGNGVIGVLASLPKDVYEFTERLQTAMNKHIQGVGGLKHADWRSFRHTLRGKSDPASNFVDGDLIESFLDLSPERAEAVAAEIDVDRAEIVRRVEELQRLTH
;
A
#
# COMPACT_ATOMS: atom_id res chain seq x y z
N ALA A 1 -14.34 1.13 9.86
CA ALA A 1 -14.17 1.52 11.28
C ALA A 1 -15.51 1.84 11.93
N ARG A 2 -15.56 1.95 13.25
CA ARG A 2 -16.75 2.45 13.94
C ARG A 2 -16.84 3.96 13.71
N ASN A 3 -18.01 4.45 13.28
CA ASN A 3 -18.23 5.87 13.09
C ASN A 3 -18.29 6.58 14.46
N VAL A 4 -17.17 7.23 14.84
CA VAL A 4 -17.04 7.94 16.13
C VAL A 4 -17.63 9.36 16.09
N ASN A 5 -17.87 9.91 14.89
CA ASN A 5 -18.41 11.25 14.69
C ASN A 5 -19.93 11.25 14.42
N ALA A 6 -20.56 10.09 14.55
CA ALA A 6 -21.99 9.93 14.30
C ALA A 6 -22.85 10.78 15.24
N MET A 7 -23.74 11.55 14.68
CA MET A 7 -24.69 12.40 15.43
C MET A 7 -25.97 11.65 15.78
N THR A 8 -26.34 10.63 15.02
CA THR A 8 -27.54 9.82 15.24
C THR A 8 -27.22 8.39 15.62
N ASP A 9 -28.13 7.70 16.30
CA ASP A 9 -27.96 6.29 16.67
C ASP A 9 -27.93 5.37 15.42
N GLU A 10 -28.60 5.78 14.35
CA GLU A 10 -28.58 5.07 13.08
C GLU A 10 -27.20 5.14 12.41
N GLU A 11 -26.54 6.30 12.43
CA GLU A 11 -25.16 6.47 11.94
C GLU A 11 -24.16 5.72 12.80
N ARG A 12 -24.37 5.62 14.11
CA ARG A 12 -23.51 4.85 15.04
C ARG A 12 -23.59 3.34 14.77
N SER A 13 -24.68 2.86 14.20
CA SER A 13 -24.85 1.45 13.83
C SER A 13 -24.14 1.08 12.52
N ARG A 14 -23.73 2.06 11.70
CA ARG A 14 -23.07 1.86 10.41
C ARG A 14 -21.55 1.90 10.58
N LEU A 15 -20.87 1.07 9.79
CA LEU A 15 -19.41 1.12 9.66
C LEU A 15 -19.03 2.23 8.69
N GLU A 16 -17.99 2.96 9.04
CA GLU A 16 -17.35 3.94 8.15
C GLU A 16 -16.31 3.25 7.28
N ILE A 17 -16.31 3.58 5.99
CA ILE A 17 -15.27 3.13 5.06
C ILE A 17 -14.02 3.98 5.35
N THR A 18 -12.94 3.30 5.75
CA THR A 18 -11.69 3.97 6.11
C THR A 18 -10.63 3.89 5.03
N GLY A 19 -10.80 3.01 4.05
CA GLY A 19 -9.88 2.88 2.92
C GLY A 19 -10.49 2.03 1.83
N GLU A 20 -10.09 2.30 0.61
CA GLU A 20 -10.56 1.61 -0.59
C GLU A 20 -9.39 1.45 -1.56
N TYR A 21 -9.29 0.26 -2.15
CA TYR A 21 -8.18 -0.08 -3.03
C TYR A 21 -8.57 -1.15 -4.04
N HIS A 22 -8.24 -0.94 -5.31
CA HIS A 22 -8.48 -1.90 -6.38
C HIS A 22 -7.32 -2.88 -6.51
N LEU A 23 -7.57 -4.15 -6.20
CA LEU A 23 -6.57 -5.22 -6.30
C LEU A 23 -6.44 -5.78 -7.73
N GLY A 24 -7.46 -5.62 -8.58
CA GLY A 24 -7.49 -6.16 -9.94
C GLY A 24 -7.99 -7.59 -10.02
N GLU A 25 -8.21 -8.27 -8.89
CA GLU A 25 -8.63 -9.65 -8.81
C GLU A 25 -9.69 -9.87 -7.74
N LEU A 26 -10.49 -10.93 -7.92
CA LEU A 26 -11.46 -11.34 -6.91
C LEU A 26 -10.76 -12.02 -5.74
N VAL A 27 -10.86 -11.43 -4.56
CA VAL A 27 -10.37 -12.03 -3.32
C VAL A 27 -11.38 -13.06 -2.80
N ASN A 28 -10.92 -14.28 -2.61
CA ASN A 28 -11.75 -15.40 -2.13
C ASN A 28 -11.64 -15.60 -0.62
N VAL A 29 -10.49 -15.29 -0.03
CA VAL A 29 -10.22 -15.58 1.38
C VAL A 29 -9.30 -14.54 1.99
N PHE A 30 -9.56 -14.22 3.25
CA PHE A 30 -8.65 -13.50 4.13
C PHE A 30 -8.33 -14.37 5.36
N THR A 31 -7.08 -14.39 5.76
CA THR A 31 -6.65 -15.05 6.99
C THR A 31 -5.63 -14.21 7.74
N ARG A 32 -5.62 -14.29 9.06
CA ARG A 32 -4.58 -13.66 9.86
C ARG A 32 -3.31 -14.50 9.76
N GLY A 33 -2.20 -13.88 9.54
CA GLY A 33 -0.92 -14.56 9.44
C GLY A 33 0.13 -13.73 8.73
N SER A 34 1.30 -14.31 8.62
CA SER A 34 2.44 -13.77 7.89
C SER A 34 3.00 -14.86 6.97
N LEU A 35 3.55 -14.46 5.83
CA LEU A 35 4.31 -15.36 4.96
C LEU A 35 5.70 -15.64 5.52
N VAL A 36 6.18 -14.78 6.40
CA VAL A 36 7.53 -14.88 6.97
C VAL A 36 7.46 -15.35 8.41
N MET A 37 8.33 -16.29 8.77
CA MET A 37 8.52 -16.66 10.17
C MET A 37 9.16 -15.49 10.91
N SER A 38 8.53 -15.05 12.02
CA SER A 38 9.09 -14.02 12.88
C SER A 38 10.48 -14.44 13.38
N MET A 39 11.52 -13.80 12.86
CA MET A 39 12.86 -13.94 13.42
C MET A 39 12.87 -13.30 14.80
N ARG A 40 13.47 -13.97 15.79
CA ARG A 40 13.54 -13.52 17.19
C ARG A 40 14.45 -12.30 17.42
N ASP A 41 15.10 -11.82 16.40
CA ASP A 41 15.99 -10.66 16.47
C ASP A 41 15.17 -9.38 16.32
N GLY A 42 15.12 -8.61 17.39
CA GLY A 42 14.23 -7.46 17.66
C GLY A 42 14.33 -6.24 16.72
N GLU A 43 14.75 -6.41 15.48
CA GLU A 43 14.93 -5.32 14.51
C GLU A 43 13.93 -5.33 13.35
N SER A 44 13.00 -6.28 13.26
CA SER A 44 12.01 -6.27 12.18
C SER A 44 10.74 -5.53 12.58
N LEU A 45 10.19 -4.76 11.64
CA LEU A 45 8.91 -4.09 11.76
C LEU A 45 7.81 -5.12 12.06
N GLN A 46 7.38 -5.20 13.32
CA GLN A 46 6.30 -6.10 13.72
C GLN A 46 4.96 -5.39 13.54
N VAL A 47 4.28 -5.66 12.45
CA VAL A 47 2.96 -5.10 12.17
C VAL A 47 1.92 -6.20 12.00
N PRO A 48 0.65 -5.96 12.39
CA PRO A 48 -0.42 -6.89 12.11
C PRO A 48 -0.59 -7.10 10.61
N THR A 49 -0.57 -8.36 10.18
CA THR A 49 -0.73 -8.76 8.78
C THR A 49 -1.94 -9.63 8.56
N LEU A 50 -2.57 -9.46 7.40
CA LEU A 50 -3.60 -10.33 6.85
C LEU A 50 -3.08 -10.88 5.52
N LEU A 51 -3.23 -12.17 5.33
CA LEU A 51 -3.01 -12.80 4.03
C LEU A 51 -4.34 -12.84 3.27
N PHE A 52 -4.28 -12.65 1.96
CA PHE A 52 -5.44 -12.85 1.10
C PHE A 52 -5.08 -13.76 -0.07
N GLY A 53 -6.05 -14.56 -0.49
CA GLY A 53 -5.95 -15.40 -1.67
C GLY A 53 -6.99 -14.98 -2.72
N THR A 54 -6.57 -14.95 -3.99
CA THR A 54 -7.44 -14.60 -5.10
C THR A 54 -7.91 -15.82 -5.88
N GLY A 55 -8.96 -15.64 -6.69
CA GLY A 55 -9.47 -16.67 -7.57
C GLY A 55 -8.48 -17.18 -8.63
N ASN A 56 -7.49 -16.38 -8.98
CA ASN A 56 -6.45 -16.72 -9.95
C ASN A 56 -5.19 -17.33 -9.30
N GLY A 57 -5.21 -17.54 -7.98
CA GLY A 57 -4.11 -18.21 -7.25
C GLY A 57 -3.03 -17.25 -6.73
N VAL A 58 -3.25 -15.93 -6.75
CA VAL A 58 -2.34 -14.97 -6.13
C VAL A 58 -2.52 -15.00 -4.62
N ILE A 59 -1.42 -14.96 -3.89
CA ILE A 59 -1.38 -14.76 -2.45
C ILE A 59 -0.75 -13.39 -2.19
N GLY A 60 -1.45 -12.55 -1.43
CA GLY A 60 -0.95 -11.23 -1.07
C GLY A 60 -1.01 -10.97 0.42
N VAL A 61 -0.36 -9.91 0.84
CA VAL A 61 -0.25 -9.47 2.23
C VAL A 61 -0.84 -8.08 2.37
N LEU A 62 -1.66 -7.89 3.39
CA LEU A 62 -2.11 -6.58 3.85
C LEU A 62 -1.48 -6.32 5.23
N ALA A 63 -0.65 -5.30 5.32
CA ALA A 63 0.02 -4.90 6.55
C ALA A 63 -0.55 -3.58 7.09
N SER A 64 -0.81 -3.52 8.40
CA SER A 64 -1.23 -2.30 9.07
C SER A 64 -0.02 -1.50 9.50
N LEU A 65 0.39 -0.53 8.70
CA LEU A 65 1.59 0.26 8.95
C LEU A 65 1.39 1.25 10.10
N PRO A 66 2.42 1.52 10.93
CA PRO A 66 2.47 2.68 11.81
C PRO A 66 2.33 3.97 11.00
N LYS A 67 1.83 5.02 11.64
CA LYS A 67 1.50 6.27 10.97
C LYS A 67 2.70 6.92 10.26
N ASP A 68 3.84 6.94 10.92
CA ASP A 68 5.09 7.49 10.39
C ASP A 68 5.63 6.72 9.18
N VAL A 69 5.51 5.39 9.21
CA VAL A 69 5.88 4.51 8.08
C VAL A 69 4.91 4.72 6.93
N TYR A 70 3.60 4.81 7.21
CA TYR A 70 2.59 5.07 6.19
C TYR A 70 2.82 6.43 5.50
N GLU A 71 3.01 7.51 6.26
CA GLU A 71 3.24 8.86 5.73
C GLU A 71 4.51 8.91 4.86
N PHE A 72 5.57 8.20 5.26
CA PHE A 72 6.78 8.07 4.46
C PHE A 72 6.51 7.33 3.15
N THR A 73 5.88 6.16 3.21
CA THR A 73 5.62 5.31 2.03
C THR A 73 4.63 5.97 1.07
N GLU A 74 3.64 6.71 1.57
CA GLU A 74 2.71 7.49 0.74
C GLU A 74 3.42 8.61 -0.03
N ARG A 75 4.34 9.34 0.62
CA ARG A 75 5.19 10.34 -0.04
C ARG A 75 6.08 9.69 -1.11
N LEU A 76 6.70 8.55 -0.78
CA LEU A 76 7.53 7.81 -1.72
C LEU A 76 6.71 7.34 -2.92
N GLN A 77 5.53 6.74 -2.71
CA GLN A 77 4.61 6.34 -3.77
C GLN A 77 4.24 7.51 -4.69
N THR A 78 3.96 8.67 -4.09
CA THR A 78 3.59 9.88 -4.84
C THR A 78 4.74 10.36 -5.73
N ALA A 79 5.97 10.37 -5.21
CA ALA A 79 7.16 10.71 -5.98
C ALA A 79 7.44 9.70 -7.09
N MET A 80 7.37 8.40 -6.78
CA MET A 80 7.57 7.34 -7.77
C MET A 80 6.58 7.44 -8.93
N ASN A 81 5.32 7.72 -8.65
CA ASN A 81 4.28 7.89 -9.69
C ASN A 81 4.54 9.03 -10.67
N LYS A 82 5.39 9.99 -10.33
CA LYS A 82 5.80 11.07 -11.25
C LYS A 82 6.99 10.66 -12.13
N HIS A 83 7.86 9.80 -11.62
CA HIS A 83 9.10 9.40 -12.29
C HIS A 83 9.00 8.06 -13.03
N ILE A 84 7.99 7.23 -12.72
CA ILE A 84 7.77 5.92 -13.32
C ILE A 84 6.54 5.99 -14.23
N GLN A 85 6.72 5.59 -15.48
CA GLN A 85 5.61 5.38 -16.39
C GLN A 85 5.06 3.96 -16.22
N GLY A 86 3.77 3.84 -16.01
CA GLY A 86 3.10 2.54 -15.97
C GLY A 86 3.14 1.82 -17.32
N VAL A 87 2.92 0.53 -17.28
CA VAL A 87 2.87 -0.34 -18.46
C VAL A 87 1.78 0.14 -19.43
N GLY A 88 2.15 0.30 -20.70
CA GLY A 88 1.21 0.76 -21.74
C GLY A 88 0.72 2.20 -21.56
N GLY A 89 1.39 3.02 -20.74
CA GLY A 89 1.00 4.40 -20.45
C GLY A 89 -0.15 4.54 -19.44
N LEU A 90 -0.60 3.45 -18.83
CA LEU A 90 -1.59 3.47 -17.76
C LEU A 90 -0.97 4.08 -16.50
N LYS A 91 -1.61 5.09 -15.94
CA LYS A 91 -1.16 5.65 -14.67
C LYS A 91 -1.48 4.70 -13.53
N HIS A 92 -0.55 4.53 -12.61
CA HIS A 92 -0.73 3.68 -11.43
C HIS A 92 -1.98 4.07 -10.62
N ALA A 93 -2.23 5.37 -10.44
CA ALA A 93 -3.42 5.86 -9.75
C ALA A 93 -4.73 5.43 -10.44
N ASP A 94 -4.76 5.39 -11.78
CA ASP A 94 -5.94 4.93 -12.53
C ASP A 94 -6.14 3.41 -12.40
N TRP A 95 -5.05 2.65 -12.35
CA TRP A 95 -5.05 1.21 -12.09
C TRP A 95 -5.60 0.86 -10.71
N ARG A 96 -5.19 1.60 -9.69
CA ARG A 96 -5.59 1.38 -8.30
C ARG A 96 -6.89 2.07 -7.90
N SER A 97 -7.49 2.87 -8.80
CA SER A 97 -8.81 3.46 -8.61
C SER A 97 -9.90 2.40 -8.77
N PHE A 98 -11.01 2.58 -8.07
CA PHE A 98 -12.14 1.70 -8.25
C PHE A 98 -13.35 2.47 -8.81
N ARG A 99 -14.20 1.77 -9.55
CA ARG A 99 -15.40 2.33 -10.13
C ARG A 99 -16.61 1.81 -9.37
N HIS A 100 -17.31 2.70 -8.71
CA HIS A 100 -18.58 2.36 -8.10
C HIS A 100 -19.70 2.42 -9.15
N THR A 101 -20.52 1.36 -9.25
CA THR A 101 -21.60 1.25 -10.25
C THR A 101 -22.64 2.36 -10.18
N LEU A 102 -22.85 2.96 -9.01
CA LEU A 102 -23.79 4.06 -8.78
C LEU A 102 -23.20 5.46 -8.98
N ARG A 103 -21.88 5.57 -9.03
CA ARG A 103 -21.17 6.84 -9.27
C ARG A 103 -20.45 6.73 -10.60
N GLY A 104 -20.82 7.50 -11.58
CA GLY A 104 -20.21 7.49 -12.92
C GLY A 104 -18.73 7.92 -12.96
N LYS A 105 -18.10 8.14 -11.80
CA LYS A 105 -16.69 8.50 -11.65
C LYS A 105 -15.93 7.38 -10.94
N SER A 106 -14.68 7.22 -11.33
CA SER A 106 -13.72 6.39 -10.63
C SER A 106 -13.22 7.13 -9.40
N ASP A 107 -13.30 6.51 -8.24
CA ASP A 107 -12.77 7.07 -7.01
C ASP A 107 -11.31 6.62 -6.84
N PRO A 108 -10.39 7.51 -6.42
CA PRO A 108 -9.00 7.14 -6.19
C PRO A 108 -8.88 6.18 -5.01
N ALA A 109 -7.83 5.35 -5.02
CA ALA A 109 -7.46 4.57 -3.85
C ALA A 109 -7.22 5.49 -2.65
N SER A 110 -7.68 5.08 -1.48
CA SER A 110 -7.56 5.86 -0.25
C SER A 110 -7.05 5.03 0.92
N ASN A 111 -6.13 5.59 1.69
CA ASN A 111 -5.53 4.98 2.88
C ASN A 111 -4.83 3.62 2.63
N PHE A 112 -4.35 3.42 1.42
CA PHE A 112 -3.53 2.28 1.02
C PHE A 112 -2.29 2.75 0.27
N VAL A 113 -1.21 2.01 0.45
CA VAL A 113 0.02 2.13 -0.32
C VAL A 113 0.27 0.81 -1.05
N ASP A 114 0.71 0.90 -2.29
CA ASP A 114 1.04 -0.25 -3.12
C ASP A 114 2.44 -0.75 -2.78
N GLY A 115 2.52 -1.89 -2.09
CA GLY A 115 3.79 -2.51 -1.70
C GLY A 115 4.66 -2.85 -2.92
N ASP A 116 4.06 -3.42 -3.97
CA ASP A 116 4.78 -3.80 -5.19
C ASP A 116 5.42 -2.58 -5.87
N LEU A 117 4.69 -1.44 -5.90
CA LEU A 117 5.25 -0.21 -6.42
C LEU A 117 6.40 0.29 -5.54
N ILE A 118 6.25 0.27 -4.22
CA ILE A 118 7.31 0.68 -3.28
C ILE A 118 8.55 -0.20 -3.45
N GLU A 119 8.41 -1.52 -3.53
CA GLU A 119 9.52 -2.45 -3.73
C GLU A 119 10.24 -2.21 -5.07
N SER A 120 9.52 -1.81 -6.11
CA SER A 120 10.11 -1.49 -7.41
C SER A 120 11.10 -0.32 -7.38
N PHE A 121 11.17 0.45 -6.27
CA PHE A 121 12.22 1.44 -6.06
C PHE A 121 13.62 0.83 -6.11
N LEU A 122 13.79 -0.40 -5.64
CA LEU A 122 15.07 -1.12 -5.61
C LEU A 122 15.59 -1.45 -7.02
N ASP A 123 14.68 -1.53 -7.99
CA ASP A 123 14.98 -1.84 -9.40
C ASP A 123 15.19 -0.60 -10.26
N LEU A 124 15.07 0.61 -9.69
CA LEU A 124 15.25 1.85 -10.43
C LEU A 124 16.71 2.06 -10.83
N SER A 125 16.91 2.65 -12.01
CA SER A 125 18.22 3.16 -12.38
C SER A 125 18.71 4.20 -11.35
N PRO A 126 20.02 4.30 -11.10
CA PRO A 126 20.59 5.27 -10.14
C PRO A 126 20.06 6.69 -10.34
N GLU A 127 19.94 7.13 -11.60
CA GLU A 127 19.46 8.46 -11.94
C GLU A 127 18.00 8.70 -11.53
N ARG A 128 17.13 7.70 -11.75
CA ARG A 128 15.71 7.78 -11.34
C ARG A 128 15.56 7.69 -9.83
N ALA A 129 16.32 6.81 -9.19
CA ALA A 129 16.32 6.70 -7.74
C ALA A 129 16.76 8.00 -7.06
N GLU A 130 17.81 8.67 -7.59
CA GLU A 130 18.22 9.98 -7.10
C GLU A 130 17.15 11.07 -7.34
N ALA A 131 16.48 11.06 -8.48
CA ALA A 131 15.39 12.01 -8.76
C ALA A 131 14.22 11.85 -7.78
N VAL A 132 13.84 10.61 -7.47
CA VAL A 132 12.80 10.31 -6.46
C VAL A 132 13.25 10.73 -5.06
N ALA A 133 14.51 10.44 -4.69
CA ALA A 133 15.10 10.79 -3.41
C ALA A 133 15.12 12.31 -3.19
N ALA A 134 15.54 13.05 -4.21
CA ALA A 134 15.55 14.52 -4.19
C ALA A 134 14.14 15.11 -4.02
N GLU A 135 13.12 14.50 -4.62
CA GLU A 135 11.75 14.99 -4.52
C GLU A 135 11.16 14.87 -3.11
N ILE A 136 11.49 13.81 -2.39
CA ILE A 136 11.01 13.62 -1.01
C ILE A 136 11.96 14.16 0.06
N ASP A 137 13.11 14.72 -0.36
CA ASP A 137 14.16 15.24 0.52
C ASP A 137 14.66 14.19 1.53
N VAL A 138 14.97 12.99 1.01
CA VAL A 138 15.49 11.86 1.81
C VAL A 138 16.64 11.21 1.06
N ASP A 139 17.71 10.86 1.77
CA ASP A 139 18.84 10.18 1.17
C ASP A 139 18.44 8.82 0.57
N ARG A 140 18.98 8.52 -0.62
CA ARG A 140 18.70 7.29 -1.34
C ARG A 140 18.97 6.04 -0.50
N ALA A 141 20.07 6.03 0.26
CA ALA A 141 20.44 4.89 1.09
C ALA A 141 19.41 4.65 2.21
N GLU A 142 18.84 5.72 2.76
CA GLU A 142 17.79 5.62 3.76
C GLU A 142 16.48 5.09 3.14
N ILE A 143 16.14 5.49 1.91
CA ILE A 143 14.97 4.95 1.20
C ILE A 143 15.15 3.45 0.97
N VAL A 144 16.31 3.02 0.45
CA VAL A 144 16.62 1.60 0.25
C VAL A 144 16.46 0.81 1.54
N ARG A 145 17.07 1.28 2.63
CA ARG A 145 16.96 0.62 3.95
C ARG A 145 15.51 0.43 4.39
N ARG A 146 14.67 1.47 4.25
CA ARG A 146 13.24 1.40 4.64
C ARG A 146 12.43 0.51 3.72
N VAL A 147 12.71 0.50 2.43
CA VAL A 147 12.02 -0.40 1.47
C VAL A 147 12.39 -1.84 1.74
N GLU A 148 13.68 -2.15 1.99
CA GLU A 148 14.12 -3.49 2.38
C GLU A 148 13.49 -3.97 3.70
N GLU A 149 13.29 -3.06 4.65
CA GLU A 149 12.59 -3.38 5.91
C GLU A 149 11.12 -3.75 5.66
N LEU A 150 10.43 -3.06 4.75
CA LEU A 150 9.07 -3.39 4.35
C LEU A 150 9.00 -4.70 3.57
N GLN A 151 9.96 -4.95 2.68
CA GLN A 151 10.05 -6.17 1.89
C GLN A 151 10.12 -7.42 2.80
N ARG A 152 10.74 -7.32 3.96
CA ARG A 152 10.80 -8.41 4.95
C ARG A 152 9.42 -8.82 5.52
N LEU A 153 8.36 -8.09 5.22
CA LEU A 153 6.99 -8.52 5.58
C LEU A 153 6.44 -9.58 4.62
N THR A 154 7.02 -9.69 3.44
CA THR A 154 6.57 -10.59 2.35
C THR A 154 7.59 -11.67 1.98
N HIS A 155 8.88 -11.43 2.27
CA HIS A 155 10.00 -12.32 1.89
C HIS A 155 10.89 -12.70 3.05
#